data_35a86221a0906e8f831076722367f9a4
#
_entry.id   35a86221a0906e8f831076722367f9a4
#
_cell.length_a   1.000
_cell.length_b   1.000
_cell.length_c   1.000
_cell.angle_alpha   90.00
_cell.angle_beta   90.00
_cell.angle_gamma   90.00
#
_symmetry.space_group_name_H-M   'P 1'
#
loop_
_entity.id
_entity.type
_entity.pdbx_description
1 polymer ?
#
loop_
_entity_poly.entity_id
_entity_poly.type
_entity_poly.pdbx_seq_one_letter_code
_entity_poly.pdbx_strand_id
1 'polypeptide(L)'
;MKHLLSVLFCTCFSIYLTAQQSVEWGNWKNWGDQGDGTYINPIIPSDYSDIDCIRVGEDYYAISSTFQFSPGMTLLHSKDLVNWEIYGNIIDDLTQISEDLNWTRMDRYGRGVWAGTLRHYNGRFYLFFGTPDEGYFMTSASRAEGPWEPLTPLLPEPGWDDCTAMWDENGKAYFVGTHFADGYKTYLFKMSEDGKSIDRKSAKLINSGSGREASKLIKVNGWYYLIFSEHKPGVGRYVMAKRSRKLAGPYKEEKQLALPSCEAMEPNQGGIILGKDNNWYFLTHHGTGDWSGRIVSLLPVTWVQDWPIPGEVLPQNIGTMKWDGKIPFKHTEKLSIKRSDDFDEDCLAPQWQWNYQPRKDYFSLTERPGWLRLKAYRPLETNNLLKAGNTLTQRTFRKQNNDVTIKMDISNMQDGQKNGLCHFSSQHSAIGIVKEEDACYLEYRKNGNITKGIQIHSEFVWFRTEWGMDGKSQYLSLIHISEPTRLGM
;
A
#
# COMPACT_ATOMS: atom_id res chain seq x y z
N MET A 1 40.87 -50.85 41.30
CA MET A 1 41.13 -50.44 39.93
C MET A 1 39.78 -50.31 39.24
N LYS A 2 39.26 -49.09 39.16
CA LYS A 2 37.98 -48.77 38.52
C LYS A 2 38.27 -47.98 37.24
N HIS A 3 37.99 -48.60 36.12
CA HIS A 3 38.07 -47.91 34.81
C HIS A 3 36.84 -46.99 34.64
N LEU A 4 37.08 -45.71 34.55
CA LEU A 4 36.09 -44.72 34.15
C LEU A 4 36.10 -44.70 32.61
N LEU A 5 35.01 -45.12 32.01
CA LEU A 5 34.73 -44.89 30.58
C LEU A 5 34.10 -43.50 30.45
N SER A 6 34.84 -42.54 29.90
CA SER A 6 34.29 -41.25 29.46
C SER A 6 33.67 -41.42 28.10
N VAL A 7 32.35 -41.38 28.03
CA VAL A 7 31.60 -41.27 26.79
C VAL A 7 31.55 -39.80 26.39
N LEU A 8 32.28 -39.45 25.36
CA LEU A 8 32.25 -38.13 24.73
C LEU A 8 30.99 -38.05 23.88
N PHE A 9 29.95 -37.37 24.39
CA PHE A 9 28.79 -37.00 23.56
C PHE A 9 29.18 -35.81 22.66
N CYS A 10 29.52 -36.11 21.41
CA CYS A 10 29.65 -35.11 20.38
C CYS A 10 28.26 -34.67 19.96
N THR A 11 27.70 -33.65 20.63
CA THR A 11 26.52 -32.94 20.13
C THR A 11 26.96 -32.09 18.95
N CYS A 12 26.76 -32.59 17.73
CA CYS A 12 26.76 -31.76 16.53
C CYS A 12 25.60 -30.79 16.62
N PHE A 13 25.84 -29.62 17.21
CA PHE A 13 25.02 -28.45 16.96
C PHE A 13 25.26 -28.08 15.50
N SER A 14 24.37 -28.53 14.62
CA SER A 14 24.20 -27.92 13.30
C SER A 14 23.74 -26.49 13.54
N ILE A 15 24.68 -25.57 13.64
CA ILE A 15 24.41 -24.15 13.49
C ILE A 15 23.92 -24.02 12.03
N TYR A 16 22.61 -24.01 11.87
CA TYR A 16 22.02 -23.37 10.70
C TYR A 16 22.34 -21.88 10.86
N LEU A 17 23.52 -21.49 10.37
CA LEU A 17 23.73 -20.17 9.84
C LEU A 17 22.70 -20.05 8.70
N THR A 18 21.51 -19.58 9.02
CA THR A 18 20.73 -18.83 8.06
C THR A 18 21.64 -17.66 7.74
N ALA A 19 22.42 -17.78 6.67
CA ALA A 19 22.93 -16.64 5.98
C ALA A 19 21.66 -15.81 5.70
N GLN A 20 21.45 -14.77 6.49
CA GLN A 20 20.69 -13.63 6.05
C GLN A 20 21.38 -13.25 4.73
N GLN A 21 20.88 -13.80 3.63
CA GLN A 21 21.20 -13.25 2.33
C GLN A 21 20.73 -11.81 2.50
N SER A 22 21.71 -10.93 2.73
CA SER A 22 21.50 -9.52 2.51
C SER A 22 20.81 -9.51 1.16
N VAL A 23 19.55 -9.08 1.13
CA VAL A 23 18.84 -8.91 -0.11
C VAL A 23 19.74 -7.93 -0.85
N GLU A 24 20.60 -8.45 -1.72
CA GLU A 24 21.16 -7.63 -2.75
C GLU A 24 19.96 -7.23 -3.58
N TRP A 25 19.35 -6.13 -3.15
CA TRP A 25 18.34 -5.42 -3.90
C TRP A 25 18.95 -4.98 -5.22
N GLY A 26 19.56 -5.89 -5.93
CA GLY A 26 20.25 -5.73 -7.19
C GLY A 26 21.00 -4.39 -7.36
N ASN A 27 21.58 -4.13 -8.46
CA ASN A 27 22.05 -2.78 -8.83
C ASN A 27 20.84 -1.89 -9.18
N TRP A 28 19.96 -1.67 -8.24
CA TRP A 28 18.62 -1.07 -8.35
C TRP A 28 18.69 0.44 -8.61
N LYS A 29 19.50 0.80 -9.57
CA LYS A 29 19.56 2.17 -10.06
C LYS A 29 18.28 2.55 -10.79
N ASN A 30 17.68 1.54 -11.47
CA ASN A 30 16.50 1.72 -12.30
C ASN A 30 15.51 0.58 -12.06
N TRP A 31 14.47 0.83 -11.29
CA TRP A 31 13.36 -0.07 -11.08
C TRP A 31 12.25 0.17 -12.07
N GLY A 32 11.37 -0.81 -12.24
CA GLY A 32 10.29 -0.74 -13.21
C GLY A 32 10.80 -0.85 -14.63
N ASP A 33 10.25 -0.05 -15.53
CA ASP A 33 10.59 0.00 -16.96
C ASP A 33 12.04 0.44 -17.17
N GLN A 34 12.84 -0.38 -17.87
CA GLN A 34 14.24 -0.10 -18.20
C GLN A 34 14.40 0.72 -19.48
N GLY A 35 13.31 0.95 -20.22
CA GLY A 35 13.32 1.71 -21.48
C GLY A 35 13.70 0.90 -22.71
N ASP A 36 14.04 -0.37 -22.56
CA ASP A 36 14.40 -1.30 -23.64
C ASP A 36 13.36 -2.39 -23.89
N GLY A 37 12.17 -2.28 -23.23
CA GLY A 37 11.09 -3.25 -23.30
C GLY A 37 11.19 -4.33 -22.23
N THR A 38 12.09 -4.15 -21.26
CA THR A 38 12.20 -4.99 -20.07
C THR A 38 11.86 -4.21 -18.80
N TYR A 39 11.59 -4.94 -17.72
CA TYR A 39 11.40 -4.34 -16.39
C TYR A 39 12.19 -5.09 -15.34
N ILE A 40 12.47 -4.40 -14.25
CA ILE A 40 13.06 -4.96 -13.01
C ILE A 40 12.08 -4.77 -11.86
N ASN A 41 11.84 -5.82 -11.08
CA ASN A 41 11.05 -5.76 -9.86
C ASN A 41 11.82 -5.12 -8.69
N PRO A 42 11.14 -4.37 -7.82
CA PRO A 42 9.73 -4.00 -7.88
C PRO A 42 9.40 -3.03 -9.02
N ILE A 43 8.25 -3.19 -9.61
CA ILE A 43 7.76 -2.26 -10.64
C ILE A 43 7.32 -0.92 -10.02
N ILE A 44 6.83 -0.95 -8.76
CA ILE A 44 6.54 0.24 -7.96
C ILE A 44 7.32 0.16 -6.65
N PRO A 45 8.44 0.87 -6.52
CA PRO A 45 9.31 0.83 -5.34
C PRO A 45 8.84 1.77 -4.22
N SER A 46 7.57 1.69 -3.88
CA SER A 46 6.90 2.54 -2.92
C SER A 46 5.80 1.75 -2.22
N ASP A 47 5.34 2.21 -1.05
CA ASP A 47 4.30 1.55 -0.28
C ASP A 47 2.95 1.61 -0.99
N TYR A 48 2.60 0.53 -1.68
CA TYR A 48 1.26 0.28 -2.20
C TYR A 48 0.75 -1.03 -1.62
N SER A 49 0.49 -0.99 -0.32
CA SER A 49 0.04 -2.14 0.47
C SER A 49 -1.24 -2.76 -0.07
N ASP A 50 -1.35 -4.08 0.11
CA ASP A 50 -2.57 -4.87 -0.11
C ASP A 50 -3.12 -4.77 -1.54
N ILE A 51 -2.20 -4.73 -2.50
CA ILE A 51 -2.53 -4.55 -3.91
C ILE A 51 -3.52 -5.61 -4.42
N ASP A 52 -4.60 -5.19 -5.07
CA ASP A 52 -5.49 -6.04 -5.86
C ASP A 52 -5.64 -5.42 -7.26
N CYS A 53 -5.80 -6.24 -8.29
CA CYS A 53 -5.82 -5.76 -9.65
C CYS A 53 -6.86 -6.47 -10.49
N ILE A 54 -7.48 -5.73 -11.41
CA ILE A 54 -8.39 -6.24 -12.43
C ILE A 54 -8.02 -5.72 -13.81
N ARG A 55 -8.47 -6.42 -14.84
CA ARG A 55 -8.46 -5.96 -16.23
C ARG A 55 -9.87 -5.60 -16.66
N VAL A 56 -10.02 -4.44 -17.33
CA VAL A 56 -11.27 -4.01 -17.97
C VAL A 56 -10.95 -3.55 -19.39
N GLY A 57 -11.31 -4.36 -20.37
CA GLY A 57 -10.93 -4.08 -21.77
C GLY A 57 -9.41 -4.14 -21.96
N GLU A 58 -8.84 -3.02 -22.40
CA GLU A 58 -7.39 -2.85 -22.61
C GLU A 58 -6.67 -2.29 -21.39
N ASP A 59 -7.41 -1.93 -20.34
CA ASP A 59 -6.91 -1.24 -19.15
C ASP A 59 -6.77 -2.17 -17.97
N TYR A 60 -5.79 -1.86 -17.12
CA TYR A 60 -5.57 -2.51 -15.84
C TYR A 60 -5.76 -1.49 -14.72
N TYR A 61 -6.54 -1.88 -13.73
CA TYR A 61 -6.81 -1.06 -12.55
C TYR A 61 -6.37 -1.82 -11.31
N ALA A 62 -5.66 -1.14 -10.43
CA ALA A 62 -5.27 -1.71 -9.15
C ALA A 62 -5.64 -0.78 -8.00
N ILE A 63 -5.87 -1.36 -6.83
CA ILE A 63 -6.16 -0.60 -5.62
C ILE A 63 -5.11 -0.89 -4.55
N SER A 64 -4.93 0.06 -3.64
CA SER A 64 -4.03 -0.08 -2.50
C SER A 64 -4.63 0.54 -1.25
N SER A 65 -4.42 -0.11 -0.11
CA SER A 65 -4.79 0.36 1.22
C SER A 65 -4.19 1.72 1.52
N THR A 66 -4.92 2.52 2.28
CA THR A 66 -4.48 3.87 2.67
C THR A 66 -4.54 4.10 4.17
N PHE A 67 -5.00 3.12 4.93
CA PHE A 67 -5.11 3.18 6.39
C PHE A 67 -5.91 4.41 6.84
N GLN A 68 -5.32 5.31 7.62
CA GLN A 68 -5.94 6.56 8.07
C GLN A 68 -5.78 7.71 7.06
N PHE A 69 -5.05 7.53 5.97
CA PHE A 69 -4.80 8.62 5.02
C PHE A 69 -6.02 8.92 4.15
N SER A 70 -6.33 10.21 3.98
CA SER A 70 -7.45 10.74 3.19
C SER A 70 -6.96 11.57 1.99
N PRO A 71 -7.56 11.40 0.80
CA PRO A 71 -8.62 10.46 0.43
C PRO A 71 -8.19 9.01 0.53
N GLY A 72 -9.16 8.11 0.80
CA GLY A 72 -8.90 6.69 1.03
C GLY A 72 -8.96 5.82 -0.23
N MET A 73 -8.35 4.63 -0.16
CA MET A 73 -8.24 3.62 -1.21
C MET A 73 -7.69 4.19 -2.51
N THR A 74 -6.39 4.21 -2.65
CA THR A 74 -5.73 4.65 -3.89
C THR A 74 -6.08 3.74 -5.05
N LEU A 75 -6.49 4.33 -6.18
CA LEU A 75 -6.74 3.67 -7.45
C LEU A 75 -5.59 3.95 -8.42
N LEU A 76 -4.98 2.90 -8.92
CA LEU A 76 -3.91 2.93 -9.91
C LEU A 76 -4.44 2.47 -11.27
N HIS A 77 -3.86 2.99 -12.35
CA HIS A 77 -4.15 2.62 -13.72
C HIS A 77 -2.89 2.29 -14.51
N SER A 78 -2.97 1.29 -15.38
CA SER A 78 -1.89 0.87 -16.28
C SER A 78 -2.42 0.34 -17.59
N LYS A 79 -1.60 0.43 -18.64
CA LYS A 79 -1.83 -0.18 -19.96
C LYS A 79 -0.98 -1.43 -20.20
N ASP A 80 0.03 -1.67 -19.36
CA ASP A 80 1.05 -2.69 -19.59
C ASP A 80 1.45 -3.50 -18.35
N LEU A 81 0.84 -3.25 -17.18
CA LEU A 81 1.10 -3.85 -15.87
C LEU A 81 2.44 -3.42 -15.23
N VAL A 82 3.27 -2.65 -15.89
CA VAL A 82 4.58 -2.19 -15.40
C VAL A 82 4.58 -0.70 -15.11
N ASN A 83 4.06 0.08 -16.05
CA ASN A 83 3.95 1.53 -15.93
C ASN A 83 2.59 1.91 -15.37
N TRP A 84 2.58 2.51 -14.19
CA TRP A 84 1.38 2.86 -13.44
C TRP A 84 1.31 4.35 -13.17
N GLU A 85 0.10 4.88 -13.16
CA GLU A 85 -0.20 6.20 -12.63
C GLU A 85 -1.18 6.08 -11.46
N ILE A 86 -1.22 7.10 -10.59
CA ILE A 86 -2.30 7.24 -9.63
C ILE A 86 -3.48 7.85 -10.38
N TYR A 87 -4.52 7.05 -10.58
CA TYR A 87 -5.71 7.46 -11.31
C TYR A 87 -6.65 8.30 -10.47
N GLY A 88 -6.64 8.07 -9.16
CA GLY A 88 -7.43 8.77 -8.17
C GLY A 88 -7.42 8.08 -6.82
N ASN A 89 -8.32 8.51 -5.97
CA ASN A 89 -8.62 7.85 -4.71
C ASN A 89 -10.15 7.69 -4.61
N ILE A 90 -10.62 6.56 -4.08
CA ILE A 90 -12.03 6.17 -4.19
C ILE A 90 -12.90 6.77 -3.08
N ILE A 91 -12.33 6.98 -1.89
CA ILE A 91 -13.07 7.37 -0.69
C ILE A 91 -12.70 8.80 -0.31
N ASP A 92 -13.52 9.75 -0.71
CA ASP A 92 -13.25 11.18 -0.48
C ASP A 92 -13.43 11.62 0.96
N ASP A 93 -14.23 10.90 1.74
CA ASP A 93 -14.58 11.25 3.11
C ASP A 93 -14.52 10.02 4.02
N LEU A 94 -13.48 9.95 4.84
CA LEU A 94 -13.26 8.86 5.80
C LEU A 94 -14.23 8.90 6.98
N THR A 95 -14.96 10.00 7.20
CA THR A 95 -15.97 10.07 8.26
C THR A 95 -17.17 9.17 7.97
N GLN A 96 -17.37 8.75 6.71
CA GLN A 96 -18.34 7.71 6.37
C GLN A 96 -18.02 6.35 7.03
N ILE A 97 -16.77 6.13 7.41
CA ILE A 97 -16.33 4.93 8.13
C ILE A 97 -16.46 5.18 9.63
N SER A 98 -15.79 6.22 10.13
CA SER A 98 -15.77 6.55 11.56
C SER A 98 -15.33 8.00 11.81
N GLU A 99 -15.94 8.64 12.80
CA GLU A 99 -15.48 9.95 13.30
C GLU A 99 -14.07 9.90 13.92
N ASP A 100 -13.58 8.73 14.30
CA ASP A 100 -12.21 8.56 14.79
C ASP A 100 -11.15 8.75 13.69
N LEU A 101 -11.57 8.74 12.43
CA LEU A 101 -10.75 9.07 11.25
C LEU A 101 -10.80 10.57 10.90
N ASN A 102 -11.53 11.38 11.64
CA ASN A 102 -11.65 12.82 11.41
C ASN A 102 -10.52 13.59 12.10
N TRP A 103 -10.19 14.79 11.58
CA TRP A 103 -9.23 15.73 12.17
C TRP A 103 -9.59 16.11 13.62
N THR A 104 -10.85 15.94 14.02
CA THR A 104 -11.34 16.21 15.39
C THR A 104 -10.93 15.16 16.42
N ARG A 105 -10.52 13.95 16.00
CA ARG A 105 -10.17 12.84 16.88
C ARG A 105 -8.80 12.23 16.56
N MET A 106 -8.56 11.88 15.29
CA MET A 106 -7.30 11.29 14.82
C MET A 106 -6.85 10.06 15.63
N ASP A 107 -7.77 9.12 15.92
CA ASP A 107 -7.55 7.99 16.87
C ASP A 107 -7.32 6.63 16.19
N ARG A 108 -7.08 6.60 14.87
CA ARG A 108 -6.97 5.37 14.06
C ARG A 108 -5.65 5.26 13.29
N TYR A 109 -4.52 5.70 13.88
CA TYR A 109 -3.23 5.59 13.18
C TYR A 109 -2.91 4.13 12.80
N GLY A 110 -2.61 3.89 11.50
CA GLY A 110 -2.41 2.55 10.94
C GLY A 110 -3.70 1.72 10.82
N ARG A 111 -4.85 2.30 11.07
CA ARG A 111 -6.18 1.66 10.98
C ARG A 111 -7.05 2.45 10.00
N GLY A 112 -8.26 1.99 9.72
CA GLY A 112 -9.13 2.62 8.72
C GLY A 112 -9.21 1.78 7.44
N VAL A 113 -8.84 2.32 6.29
CA VAL A 113 -8.99 1.65 4.98
C VAL A 113 -7.90 0.60 4.79
N TRP A 114 -8.22 -0.65 5.09
CA TRP A 114 -7.34 -1.81 4.94
C TRP A 114 -7.54 -2.51 3.59
N ALA A 115 -7.15 -3.79 3.51
CA ALA A 115 -7.16 -4.56 2.29
C ALA A 115 -8.53 -4.60 1.60
N GLY A 116 -8.53 -4.31 0.30
CA GLY A 116 -9.72 -4.31 -0.52
C GLY A 116 -9.68 -5.29 -1.68
N THR A 117 -10.78 -5.31 -2.39
CA THR A 117 -10.91 -5.99 -3.68
C THR A 117 -11.68 -5.11 -4.65
N LEU A 118 -11.12 -4.92 -5.84
CA LEU A 118 -11.77 -4.24 -6.94
C LEU A 118 -12.38 -5.27 -7.88
N ARG A 119 -13.60 -5.04 -8.33
CA ARG A 119 -14.28 -5.91 -9.30
C ARG A 119 -15.00 -5.06 -10.35
N HIS A 120 -15.17 -5.65 -11.51
CA HIS A 120 -15.98 -5.06 -12.58
C HIS A 120 -17.02 -6.08 -13.04
N TYR A 121 -18.29 -5.70 -12.97
CA TYR A 121 -19.41 -6.54 -13.36
C TYR A 121 -20.56 -5.70 -13.95
N ASN A 122 -21.14 -6.15 -15.05
CA ASN A 122 -22.25 -5.46 -15.74
C ASN A 122 -22.00 -3.96 -15.98
N GLY A 123 -20.76 -3.61 -16.42
CA GLY A 123 -20.40 -2.23 -16.74
C GLY A 123 -20.20 -1.32 -15.53
N ARG A 124 -20.12 -1.87 -14.32
CA ARG A 124 -19.85 -1.12 -13.07
C ARG A 124 -18.61 -1.63 -12.37
N PHE A 125 -17.92 -0.71 -11.76
CA PHE A 125 -16.84 -1.00 -10.79
C PHE A 125 -17.42 -1.13 -9.40
N TYR A 126 -16.91 -2.07 -8.64
CA TYR A 126 -17.25 -2.35 -7.25
C TYR A 126 -15.97 -2.41 -6.43
N LEU A 127 -15.92 -1.62 -5.37
CA LEU A 127 -14.90 -1.72 -4.34
C LEU A 127 -15.51 -2.33 -3.09
N PHE A 128 -14.88 -3.36 -2.55
CA PHE A 128 -15.13 -3.90 -1.23
C PHE A 128 -13.84 -3.79 -0.42
N PHE A 129 -13.92 -3.43 0.85
CA PHE A 129 -12.74 -3.34 1.70
C PHE A 129 -13.10 -3.56 3.17
N GLY A 130 -12.10 -3.94 3.95
CA GLY A 130 -12.19 -4.10 5.40
C GLY A 130 -11.68 -2.88 6.16
N THR A 131 -12.24 -2.69 7.33
CA THR A 131 -11.68 -1.86 8.39
C THR A 131 -11.62 -2.69 9.66
N PRO A 132 -10.53 -2.66 10.42
CA PRO A 132 -10.37 -3.57 11.55
C PRO A 132 -11.36 -3.32 12.69
N ASP A 133 -11.89 -2.11 12.77
CA ASP A 133 -12.76 -1.67 13.87
C ASP A 133 -14.25 -1.67 13.50
N GLU A 134 -14.58 -1.40 12.25
CA GLU A 134 -15.97 -1.24 11.79
C GLU A 134 -16.46 -2.39 10.90
N GLY A 135 -15.55 -3.20 10.34
CA GLY A 135 -15.90 -4.33 9.47
C GLY A 135 -15.83 -4.01 7.98
N TYR A 136 -16.75 -4.57 7.17
CA TYR A 136 -16.72 -4.42 5.73
C TYR A 136 -17.64 -3.32 5.20
N PHE A 137 -17.10 -2.62 4.19
CA PHE A 137 -17.81 -1.62 3.40
C PHE A 137 -17.73 -1.95 1.91
N MET A 138 -18.66 -1.37 1.15
CA MET A 138 -18.60 -1.35 -0.30
C MET A 138 -18.98 0.01 -0.86
N THR A 139 -18.50 0.27 -2.07
CA THR A 139 -18.99 1.34 -2.94
C THR A 139 -18.93 0.90 -4.40
N SER A 140 -19.62 1.59 -5.29
CA SER A 140 -19.61 1.30 -6.71
C SER A 140 -19.66 2.56 -7.57
N ALA A 141 -19.19 2.45 -8.81
CA ALA A 141 -19.24 3.51 -9.79
C ALA A 141 -19.45 2.95 -11.21
N SER A 142 -20.02 3.75 -12.11
CA SER A 142 -20.13 3.37 -13.53
C SER A 142 -18.82 3.51 -14.30
N ARG A 143 -17.88 4.30 -13.80
CA ARG A 143 -16.54 4.53 -14.36
C ARG A 143 -15.50 4.45 -13.25
N ALA A 144 -14.26 4.10 -13.61
CA ALA A 144 -13.16 3.95 -12.65
C ALA A 144 -12.85 5.27 -11.92
N GLU A 145 -12.91 6.38 -12.60
CA GLU A 145 -12.71 7.72 -12.03
C GLU A 145 -13.88 8.21 -11.16
N GLY A 146 -14.98 7.47 -11.16
CA GLY A 146 -16.18 7.84 -10.39
C GLY A 146 -17.18 8.68 -11.19
N PRO A 147 -18.07 9.45 -10.54
CA PRO A 147 -18.15 9.53 -9.07
C PRO A 147 -18.52 8.19 -8.44
N TRP A 148 -17.90 7.89 -7.30
CA TRP A 148 -18.21 6.71 -6.49
C TRP A 148 -19.40 7.00 -5.57
N GLU A 149 -20.26 6.00 -5.38
CA GLU A 149 -21.40 6.10 -4.49
C GLU A 149 -20.96 6.23 -3.01
N PRO A 150 -21.80 6.75 -2.11
CA PRO A 150 -21.52 6.72 -0.68
C PRO A 150 -21.26 5.29 -0.18
N LEU A 151 -20.45 5.16 0.86
CA LEU A 151 -20.11 3.87 1.45
C LEU A 151 -21.35 3.16 2.01
N THR A 152 -21.47 1.87 1.70
CA THR A 152 -22.50 1.01 2.26
C THR A 152 -21.83 -0.01 3.20
N PRO A 153 -22.18 -0.06 4.50
CA PRO A 153 -21.69 -1.09 5.41
C PRO A 153 -22.32 -2.45 5.06
N LEU A 154 -21.48 -3.48 4.90
CA LEU A 154 -21.92 -4.85 4.58
C LEU A 154 -21.97 -5.75 5.82
N LEU A 155 -20.94 -5.69 6.65
CA LEU A 155 -20.81 -6.47 7.87
C LEU A 155 -20.20 -5.57 8.95
N PRO A 156 -21.03 -4.80 9.67
CA PRO A 156 -20.57 -3.80 10.64
C PRO A 156 -20.16 -4.47 11.96
N GLU A 157 -19.08 -5.23 11.94
CA GLU A 157 -18.49 -5.93 13.07
C GLU A 157 -16.96 -5.85 13.01
N PRO A 158 -16.27 -5.58 14.11
CA PRO A 158 -14.82 -5.55 14.15
C PRO A 158 -14.19 -6.92 13.92
N GLY A 159 -12.93 -6.96 13.56
CA GLY A 159 -12.14 -8.18 13.44
C GLY A 159 -12.20 -8.85 12.06
N TRP A 160 -12.77 -8.19 11.06
CA TRP A 160 -12.82 -8.65 9.68
C TRP A 160 -11.84 -7.87 8.82
N ASP A 161 -11.16 -8.58 7.92
CA ASP A 161 -10.27 -8.02 6.90
C ASP A 161 -10.13 -8.97 5.71
N ASP A 162 -9.38 -8.54 4.68
CA ASP A 162 -9.11 -9.31 3.46
C ASP A 162 -10.38 -9.93 2.84
N CYS A 163 -10.87 -9.30 1.82
CA CYS A 163 -12.08 -9.75 1.16
C CYS A 163 -11.88 -9.97 -0.33
N THR A 164 -12.84 -10.68 -0.91
CA THR A 164 -13.03 -10.78 -2.35
C THR A 164 -14.51 -10.96 -2.67
N ALA A 165 -14.91 -10.55 -3.87
CA ALA A 165 -16.27 -10.73 -4.37
C ALA A 165 -16.25 -11.40 -5.75
N MET A 166 -17.32 -12.11 -6.07
CA MET A 166 -17.49 -12.81 -7.35
C MET A 166 -18.95 -12.87 -7.73
N TRP A 167 -19.22 -12.67 -9.01
CA TRP A 167 -20.51 -13.03 -9.65
C TRP A 167 -20.30 -14.29 -10.47
N ASP A 168 -21.22 -15.25 -10.34
CA ASP A 168 -21.21 -16.47 -11.16
C ASP A 168 -21.84 -16.23 -12.55
N GLU A 169 -21.80 -17.23 -13.40
CA GLU A 169 -22.31 -17.18 -14.77
C GLU A 169 -23.84 -16.94 -14.85
N ASN A 170 -24.55 -17.15 -13.74
CA ASN A 170 -25.98 -16.91 -13.63
C ASN A 170 -26.30 -15.56 -12.95
N GLY A 171 -25.29 -14.71 -12.72
CA GLY A 171 -25.43 -13.43 -12.06
C GLY A 171 -25.55 -13.50 -10.55
N LYS A 172 -25.45 -14.68 -9.92
CA LYS A 172 -25.46 -14.80 -8.47
C LYS A 172 -24.15 -14.29 -7.89
N ALA A 173 -24.30 -13.42 -6.89
CA ALA A 173 -23.18 -12.77 -6.25
C ALA A 173 -22.77 -13.45 -4.93
N TYR A 174 -21.48 -13.43 -4.67
CA TYR A 174 -20.89 -14.01 -3.48
C TYR A 174 -19.79 -13.10 -2.95
N PHE A 175 -19.67 -13.09 -1.63
CA PHE A 175 -18.65 -12.35 -0.91
C PHE A 175 -17.82 -13.32 -0.05
N VAL A 176 -16.53 -13.13 0.00
CA VAL A 176 -15.60 -13.88 0.85
C VAL A 176 -14.92 -12.90 1.78
N GLY A 177 -14.89 -13.18 3.06
CA GLY A 177 -14.23 -12.38 4.06
C GLY A 177 -13.51 -13.24 5.10
N THR A 178 -12.41 -12.74 5.64
CA THR A 178 -11.61 -13.40 6.67
C THR A 178 -11.82 -12.72 8.02
N HIS A 179 -12.22 -13.51 9.02
CA HIS A 179 -12.37 -13.05 10.40
C HIS A 179 -11.07 -13.34 11.15
N PHE A 180 -10.16 -12.36 11.15
CA PHE A 180 -8.84 -12.52 11.78
C PHE A 180 -8.93 -12.63 13.31
N ALA A 181 -9.92 -11.97 13.92
CA ALA A 181 -10.16 -12.04 15.36
C ALA A 181 -10.71 -13.40 15.82
N ASP A 182 -11.26 -14.23 14.89
CA ASP A 182 -11.75 -15.60 15.17
C ASP A 182 -10.82 -16.65 14.53
N GLY A 183 -9.51 -16.55 14.75
CA GLY A 183 -8.54 -17.54 14.30
C GLY A 183 -8.38 -17.62 12.79
N TYR A 184 -8.50 -16.50 12.08
CA TYR A 184 -8.34 -16.42 10.62
C TYR A 184 -9.28 -17.37 9.87
N LYS A 185 -10.54 -17.38 10.27
CA LYS A 185 -11.59 -18.13 9.57
C LYS A 185 -12.09 -17.35 8.36
N THR A 186 -12.06 -17.97 7.19
CA THR A 186 -12.55 -17.38 5.94
C THR A 186 -13.92 -17.96 5.59
N TYR A 187 -14.88 -17.08 5.43
CA TYR A 187 -16.29 -17.44 5.14
C TYR A 187 -16.70 -16.97 3.75
N LEU A 188 -17.50 -17.81 3.10
CA LEU A 188 -18.25 -17.48 1.88
C LEU A 188 -19.68 -17.11 2.28
N PHE A 189 -20.16 -15.97 1.79
CA PHE A 189 -21.52 -15.48 1.96
C PHE A 189 -22.22 -15.36 0.60
N LYS A 190 -23.52 -15.54 0.55
CA LYS A 190 -24.33 -15.04 -0.56
C LYS A 190 -24.41 -13.52 -0.44
N MET A 191 -24.35 -12.85 -1.58
CA MET A 191 -24.41 -11.39 -1.69
C MET A 191 -25.56 -11.01 -2.62
N SER A 192 -26.16 -9.85 -2.44
CA SER A 192 -27.10 -9.28 -3.41
C SER A 192 -26.39 -8.98 -4.73
N GLU A 193 -27.08 -9.03 -5.85
CA GLU A 193 -26.51 -8.83 -7.18
C GLU A 193 -25.85 -7.43 -7.32
N ASP A 194 -26.44 -6.42 -6.68
CA ASP A 194 -25.89 -5.06 -6.64
C ASP A 194 -24.72 -4.87 -5.65
N GLY A 195 -24.30 -5.93 -4.94
CA GLY A 195 -23.20 -5.91 -4.00
C GLY A 195 -23.48 -5.23 -2.66
N LYS A 196 -24.68 -4.67 -2.45
CA LYS A 196 -24.98 -3.79 -1.31
C LYS A 196 -25.39 -4.51 -0.02
N SER A 197 -25.57 -5.84 -0.06
CA SER A 197 -25.87 -6.62 1.13
C SER A 197 -25.32 -8.04 1.05
N ILE A 198 -25.03 -8.63 2.23
CA ILE A 198 -24.65 -10.03 2.37
C ILE A 198 -25.66 -10.76 3.24
N ASP A 199 -26.00 -12.01 2.89
CA ASP A 199 -26.82 -12.89 3.72
C ASP A 199 -25.93 -13.58 4.77
N ARG A 200 -25.90 -13.04 5.98
CA ARG A 200 -25.12 -13.57 7.11
C ARG A 200 -25.47 -15.02 7.48
N LYS A 201 -26.74 -15.43 7.26
CA LYS A 201 -27.19 -16.81 7.54
C LYS A 201 -26.63 -17.81 6.53
N SER A 202 -26.18 -17.34 5.37
CA SER A 202 -25.55 -18.17 4.35
C SER A 202 -24.07 -18.44 4.61
N ALA A 203 -23.48 -17.89 5.67
CA ALA A 203 -22.07 -18.01 6.00
C ALA A 203 -21.60 -19.47 5.96
N LYS A 204 -20.59 -19.76 5.14
CA LYS A 204 -19.98 -21.07 5.04
C LYS A 204 -18.47 -20.97 5.21
N LEU A 205 -17.94 -21.66 6.20
CA LEU A 205 -16.49 -21.76 6.40
C LEU A 205 -15.84 -22.50 5.21
N ILE A 206 -14.92 -21.84 4.53
CA ILE A 206 -14.21 -22.39 3.35
C ILE A 206 -12.69 -22.52 3.56
N ASN A 207 -12.13 -21.77 4.51
CA ASN A 207 -10.72 -21.87 4.91
C ASN A 207 -10.56 -21.48 6.38
N SER A 208 -9.52 -22.00 7.02
CA SER A 208 -9.12 -21.62 8.37
C SER A 208 -7.67 -22.01 8.62
N GLY A 209 -7.01 -21.30 9.51
CA GLY A 209 -5.64 -21.58 9.93
C GLY A 209 -4.95 -20.29 10.38
N SER A 210 -4.07 -20.40 11.38
CA SER A 210 -3.36 -19.25 11.92
C SER A 210 -2.58 -18.52 10.82
N GLY A 211 -2.77 -17.20 10.72
CA GLY A 211 -2.09 -16.35 9.73
C GLY A 211 -2.52 -16.58 8.28
N ARG A 212 -3.67 -17.22 8.03
CA ARG A 212 -4.27 -17.37 6.68
C ARG A 212 -5.15 -16.18 6.37
N GLU A 213 -4.71 -15.34 5.46
CA GLU A 213 -5.37 -14.10 5.08
C GLU A 213 -5.17 -13.77 3.60
N ALA A 214 -5.51 -12.56 3.16
CA ALA A 214 -5.34 -12.11 1.76
C ALA A 214 -6.13 -12.92 0.73
N SER A 215 -7.31 -13.40 1.10
CA SER A 215 -8.10 -14.31 0.27
C SER A 215 -8.58 -13.68 -1.03
N LYS A 216 -8.27 -14.33 -2.18
CA LYS A 216 -8.77 -14.00 -3.52
C LYS A 216 -9.42 -15.23 -4.14
N LEU A 217 -10.57 -15.03 -4.77
CA LEU A 217 -11.35 -16.10 -5.39
C LEU A 217 -11.41 -15.91 -6.90
N ILE A 218 -10.98 -16.92 -7.64
CA ILE A 218 -11.06 -16.94 -9.11
C ILE A 218 -11.66 -18.26 -9.61
N LYS A 219 -12.24 -18.24 -10.82
CA LYS A 219 -12.70 -19.44 -11.51
C LYS A 219 -11.95 -19.63 -12.82
N VAL A 220 -11.29 -20.76 -12.99
CA VAL A 220 -10.54 -21.12 -14.20
C VAL A 220 -10.76 -22.60 -14.52
N ASN A 221 -11.10 -22.91 -15.77
CA ASN A 221 -11.29 -24.29 -16.27
C ASN A 221 -12.21 -25.14 -15.38
N GLY A 222 -13.28 -24.55 -14.86
CA GLY A 222 -14.25 -25.21 -13.99
C GLY A 222 -13.78 -25.50 -12.58
N TRP A 223 -12.60 -24.99 -12.17
CA TRP A 223 -12.13 -24.97 -10.80
C TRP A 223 -12.33 -23.58 -10.19
N TYR A 224 -12.77 -23.54 -8.94
CA TYR A 224 -12.68 -22.38 -8.07
C TYR A 224 -11.40 -22.49 -7.25
N TYR A 225 -10.57 -21.45 -7.33
CA TYR A 225 -9.33 -21.32 -6.57
C TYR A 225 -9.53 -20.26 -5.50
N LEU A 226 -9.30 -20.63 -4.26
CA LEU A 226 -9.12 -19.70 -3.15
C LEU A 226 -7.62 -19.54 -2.96
N ILE A 227 -7.07 -18.39 -3.39
CA ILE A 227 -5.67 -18.02 -3.24
C ILE A 227 -5.58 -17.16 -1.97
N PHE A 228 -4.60 -17.42 -1.13
CA PHE A 228 -4.41 -16.72 0.13
C PHE A 228 -2.94 -16.74 0.54
N SER A 229 -2.54 -15.87 1.46
CA SER A 229 -1.25 -15.97 2.12
C SER A 229 -1.35 -16.71 3.45
N GLU A 230 -0.27 -17.41 3.82
CA GLU A 230 -0.11 -18.06 5.11
C GLU A 230 1.17 -17.57 5.76
N HIS A 231 1.09 -17.13 7.01
CA HIS A 231 2.26 -16.76 7.79
C HIS A 231 2.71 -17.93 8.66
N LYS A 232 3.97 -18.34 8.49
CA LYS A 232 4.61 -19.37 9.30
C LYS A 232 5.72 -18.76 10.14
N PRO A 233 5.64 -18.82 11.48
CA PRO A 233 6.72 -18.33 12.34
C PRO A 233 8.07 -18.93 11.94
N GLY A 234 9.09 -18.08 11.80
CA GLY A 234 10.45 -18.49 11.42
C GLY A 234 10.66 -18.80 9.94
N VAL A 235 9.59 -18.76 9.12
CA VAL A 235 9.67 -19.00 7.67
C VAL A 235 9.27 -17.74 6.88
N GLY A 236 8.31 -16.96 7.39
CA GLY A 236 7.75 -15.81 6.71
C GLY A 236 6.36 -16.08 6.16
N ARG A 237 5.95 -15.25 5.23
CA ARG A 237 4.63 -15.27 4.58
C ARG A 237 4.78 -15.77 3.14
N TYR A 238 3.89 -16.62 2.67
CA TYR A 238 3.93 -17.21 1.33
C TYR A 238 2.53 -17.45 0.76
N VAL A 239 2.48 -17.61 -0.55
CA VAL A 239 1.23 -17.79 -1.29
C VAL A 239 0.80 -19.25 -1.25
N MET A 240 -0.45 -19.47 -0.86
CA MET A 240 -1.15 -20.74 -0.85
C MET A 240 -2.36 -20.71 -1.77
N ALA A 241 -2.84 -21.85 -2.21
CA ALA A 241 -4.15 -21.99 -2.81
C ALA A 241 -4.85 -23.27 -2.38
N LYS A 242 -6.18 -23.18 -2.34
CA LYS A 242 -7.09 -24.33 -2.32
C LYS A 242 -7.96 -24.31 -3.56
N ARG A 243 -8.41 -25.49 -4.02
CA ARG A 243 -9.35 -25.55 -5.14
C ARG A 243 -10.52 -26.51 -4.91
N SER A 244 -11.62 -26.22 -5.60
CA SER A 244 -12.83 -27.03 -5.59
C SER A 244 -13.57 -26.90 -6.92
N ARG A 245 -14.32 -27.95 -7.32
CA ARG A 245 -15.26 -27.88 -8.44
C ARG A 245 -16.57 -27.16 -8.10
N LYS A 246 -16.79 -26.87 -6.83
CA LYS A 246 -17.98 -26.15 -6.35
C LYS A 246 -17.53 -24.91 -5.58
N LEU A 247 -18.16 -23.77 -5.86
CA LEU A 247 -17.86 -22.49 -5.20
C LEU A 247 -17.92 -22.60 -3.66
N ALA A 248 -18.90 -23.28 -3.15
CA ALA A 248 -19.06 -23.49 -1.72
C ALA A 248 -18.21 -24.65 -1.15
N GLY A 249 -17.27 -25.17 -1.93
CA GLY A 249 -16.40 -26.27 -1.53
C GLY A 249 -17.09 -27.65 -1.53
N PRO A 250 -16.47 -28.67 -0.94
CA PRO A 250 -15.29 -28.58 -0.07
C PRO A 250 -13.99 -28.28 -0.85
N TYR A 251 -13.13 -27.43 -0.28
CA TYR A 251 -11.79 -27.11 -0.77
C TYR A 251 -10.77 -28.08 -0.15
N LYS A 252 -10.71 -29.31 -0.69
CA LYS A 252 -9.89 -30.41 -0.13
C LYS A 252 -8.45 -30.41 -0.65
N GLU A 253 -8.25 -29.95 -1.88
CA GLU A 253 -6.92 -29.87 -2.48
C GLU A 253 -6.28 -28.54 -2.11
N GLU A 254 -5.08 -28.60 -1.55
CA GLU A 254 -4.31 -27.44 -1.09
C GLU A 254 -2.87 -27.54 -1.62
N LYS A 255 -2.29 -26.42 -2.03
CA LYS A 255 -0.93 -26.34 -2.53
C LYS A 255 -0.29 -25.01 -2.14
N GLN A 256 0.96 -25.09 -1.74
CA GLN A 256 1.83 -23.92 -1.68
C GLN A 256 2.20 -23.52 -3.11
N LEU A 257 1.91 -22.29 -3.50
CA LEU A 257 2.14 -21.80 -4.86
C LEU A 257 3.53 -21.17 -5.02
N ALA A 258 4.05 -20.50 -3.98
CA ALA A 258 5.37 -19.89 -4.02
C ALA A 258 6.09 -20.01 -2.69
N LEU A 259 7.43 -20.04 -2.76
CA LEU A 259 8.33 -19.90 -1.62
C LEU A 259 8.60 -18.41 -1.35
N PRO A 260 8.80 -18.00 -0.11
CA PRO A 260 9.41 -16.73 0.18
C PRO A 260 10.84 -16.70 -0.41
N SER A 261 11.21 -15.61 -1.06
CA SER A 261 12.57 -15.44 -1.59
C SER A 261 13.57 -15.07 -0.49
N CYS A 262 13.07 -14.38 0.54
CA CYS A 262 13.71 -14.04 1.80
C CYS A 262 12.65 -13.48 2.73
N GLU A 263 12.95 -13.23 4.01
CA GLU A 263 11.98 -12.78 5.01
C GLU A 263 11.14 -11.55 4.60
N ALA A 264 11.66 -10.71 3.71
CA ALA A 264 11.03 -9.46 3.32
C ALA A 264 10.55 -9.43 1.86
N MET A 265 10.81 -10.47 1.06
CA MET A 265 10.69 -10.42 -0.41
C MET A 265 9.99 -11.64 -0.97
N GLU A 266 9.03 -12.14 -0.28
CA GLU A 266 8.16 -13.21 -0.74
C GLU A 266 7.10 -12.71 -1.71
N PRO A 267 6.66 -13.51 -2.70
CA PRO A 267 5.35 -13.35 -3.26
C PRO A 267 4.32 -13.58 -2.16
N ASN A 268 3.45 -12.60 -1.95
CA ASN A 268 2.50 -12.60 -0.84
C ASN A 268 1.07 -12.32 -1.33
N GLN A 269 0.42 -11.32 -0.76
CA GLN A 269 -0.90 -10.85 -1.17
C GLN A 269 -0.81 -10.20 -2.56
N GLY A 270 -1.86 -10.36 -3.38
CA GLY A 270 -1.90 -9.72 -4.68
C GLY A 270 -3.11 -10.11 -5.52
N GLY A 271 -3.21 -9.51 -6.70
CA GLY A 271 -4.20 -9.81 -7.72
C GLY A 271 -3.63 -10.72 -8.80
N ILE A 272 -4.33 -11.84 -9.09
CA ILE A 272 -4.03 -12.69 -10.23
C ILE A 272 -4.90 -12.30 -11.43
N ILE A 273 -4.29 -12.08 -12.59
CA ILE A 273 -4.93 -11.43 -13.72
C ILE A 273 -4.64 -12.18 -15.00
N LEU A 274 -5.66 -12.36 -15.85
CA LEU A 274 -5.49 -12.75 -17.23
C LEU A 274 -5.18 -11.52 -18.08
N GLY A 275 -3.98 -11.47 -18.65
CA GLY A 275 -3.54 -10.41 -19.55
C GLY A 275 -4.26 -10.46 -20.91
N LYS A 276 -4.13 -9.40 -21.70
CA LYS A 276 -4.69 -9.32 -23.06
C LYS A 276 -3.98 -10.24 -24.07
N ASP A 277 -2.80 -10.75 -23.71
CA ASP A 277 -2.04 -11.74 -24.44
C ASP A 277 -2.41 -13.20 -24.10
N ASN A 278 -3.45 -13.39 -23.27
CA ASN A 278 -3.88 -14.66 -22.70
C ASN A 278 -2.86 -15.33 -21.77
N ASN A 279 -1.83 -14.60 -21.34
CA ASN A 279 -0.96 -15.03 -20.26
C ASN A 279 -1.50 -14.56 -18.91
N TRP A 280 -1.13 -15.26 -17.86
CA TRP A 280 -1.52 -14.92 -16.51
C TRP A 280 -0.39 -14.21 -15.79
N TYR A 281 -0.75 -13.21 -14.99
CA TYR A 281 0.16 -12.39 -14.19
C TYR A 281 -0.29 -12.32 -12.75
N PHE A 282 0.64 -12.12 -11.85
CA PHE A 282 0.40 -11.90 -10.44
C PHE A 282 1.05 -10.59 -10.02
N LEU A 283 0.22 -9.60 -9.75
CA LEU A 283 0.64 -8.33 -9.19
C LEU A 283 0.64 -8.49 -7.67
N THR A 284 1.80 -8.48 -7.05
CA THR A 284 1.96 -8.78 -5.63
C THR A 284 2.74 -7.71 -4.90
N HIS A 285 2.48 -7.55 -3.61
CA HIS A 285 3.33 -6.74 -2.75
C HIS A 285 4.27 -7.61 -1.92
N HIS A 286 5.33 -6.99 -1.43
CA HIS A 286 6.23 -7.56 -0.44
C HIS A 286 6.28 -6.65 0.77
N GLY A 287 6.23 -7.21 1.97
CA GLY A 287 6.50 -6.48 3.20
C GLY A 287 7.99 -6.44 3.45
N THR A 288 8.59 -5.26 3.47
CA THR A 288 9.98 -5.08 3.89
C THR A 288 10.12 -5.02 5.41
N GLY A 289 9.01 -4.76 6.11
CA GLY A 289 9.00 -4.53 7.55
C GLY A 289 9.73 -3.27 7.99
N ASP A 290 10.11 -2.42 7.05
CA ASP A 290 10.90 -1.21 7.29
C ASP A 290 10.19 0.06 6.74
N TRP A 291 10.95 1.15 6.67
CA TRP A 291 10.49 2.48 6.26
C TRP A 291 9.84 2.56 4.87
N SER A 292 10.15 1.64 3.97
CA SER A 292 9.63 1.65 2.59
C SER A 292 8.25 1.00 2.44
N GLY A 293 7.75 0.38 3.48
CA GLY A 293 6.44 -0.28 3.47
C GLY A 293 6.39 -1.51 2.58
N ARG A 294 5.26 -1.72 1.89
CA ARG A 294 5.00 -2.88 1.03
C ARG A 294 5.07 -2.48 -0.43
N ILE A 295 6.17 -2.80 -1.08
CA ILE A 295 6.45 -2.47 -2.47
C ILE A 295 5.87 -3.50 -3.44
N VAL A 296 5.65 -3.13 -4.70
CA VAL A 296 4.87 -3.93 -5.67
C VAL A 296 5.74 -4.53 -6.75
N SER A 297 5.56 -5.83 -7.01
CA SER A 297 6.21 -6.57 -8.09
C SER A 297 5.19 -7.24 -9.01
N LEU A 298 5.59 -7.42 -10.27
CA LEU A 298 4.86 -8.15 -11.29
C LEU A 298 5.54 -9.48 -11.57
N LEU A 299 4.79 -10.57 -11.43
CA LEU A 299 5.29 -11.93 -11.69
C LEU A 299 4.48 -12.57 -12.81
N PRO A 300 5.12 -13.31 -13.75
CA PRO A 300 4.39 -14.19 -14.64
C PRO A 300 3.76 -15.34 -13.84
N VAL A 301 2.66 -15.91 -14.33
CA VAL A 301 2.03 -17.10 -13.75
C VAL A 301 2.06 -18.23 -14.76
N THR A 302 2.62 -19.36 -14.36
CA THR A 302 2.65 -20.59 -15.17
C THR A 302 1.70 -21.62 -14.58
N TRP A 303 0.79 -22.16 -15.42
CA TRP A 303 -0.10 -23.22 -14.99
C TRP A 303 0.61 -24.58 -15.02
N VAL A 304 0.79 -25.20 -13.86
CA VAL A 304 1.43 -26.53 -13.73
C VAL A 304 0.45 -27.46 -13.02
N GLN A 305 0.01 -28.53 -13.70
CA GLN A 305 -0.98 -29.48 -13.16
C GLN A 305 -2.25 -28.79 -12.63
N ASP A 306 -2.76 -27.83 -13.40
CA ASP A 306 -3.89 -26.97 -13.03
C ASP A 306 -3.69 -26.12 -11.76
N TRP A 307 -2.44 -25.79 -11.40
CA TRP A 307 -2.13 -24.83 -10.33
C TRP A 307 -1.43 -23.59 -10.90
N PRO A 308 -1.85 -22.38 -10.50
CA PRO A 308 -1.26 -21.12 -10.97
C PRO A 308 0.02 -20.81 -10.17
N ILE A 309 1.17 -21.15 -10.71
CA ILE A 309 2.46 -20.95 -10.06
C ILE A 309 3.02 -19.59 -10.43
N PRO A 310 3.16 -18.62 -9.48
CA PRO A 310 3.70 -17.29 -9.77
C PRO A 310 5.22 -17.28 -9.77
N GLY A 311 5.80 -16.44 -10.61
CA GLY A 311 7.24 -16.19 -10.68
C GLY A 311 8.01 -17.25 -11.46
N GLU A 312 9.22 -17.54 -11.00
CA GLU A 312 10.07 -18.59 -11.56
C GLU A 312 9.67 -19.94 -11.00
N VAL A 313 9.38 -20.91 -11.89
CA VAL A 313 8.95 -22.24 -11.49
C VAL A 313 10.15 -23.10 -11.11
N LEU A 314 10.20 -23.55 -9.88
CA LEU A 314 11.21 -24.47 -9.36
C LEU A 314 10.89 -25.94 -9.70
N PRO A 315 11.87 -26.86 -9.63
CA PRO A 315 11.67 -28.29 -9.94
C PRO A 315 10.54 -28.97 -9.16
N GLN A 316 10.20 -28.45 -7.96
CA GLN A 316 9.13 -28.96 -7.11
C GLN A 316 7.73 -28.46 -7.54
N ASN A 317 7.62 -27.77 -8.67
CA ASN A 317 6.38 -27.12 -9.14
C ASN A 317 5.84 -26.09 -8.13
N ILE A 318 6.73 -25.33 -7.54
CA ILE A 318 6.47 -24.19 -6.64
C ILE A 318 7.18 -22.98 -7.25
N GLY A 319 6.59 -21.81 -7.14
CA GLY A 319 7.17 -20.56 -7.63
C GLY A 319 8.14 -19.93 -6.65
N THR A 320 8.92 -18.99 -7.14
CA THR A 320 9.71 -18.04 -6.35
C THR A 320 9.74 -16.70 -7.07
N MET A 321 10.33 -15.68 -6.43
CA MET A 321 10.46 -14.37 -7.07
C MET A 321 11.17 -14.45 -8.42
N LYS A 322 10.63 -13.70 -9.37
CA LYS A 322 11.30 -13.38 -10.63
C LYS A 322 11.59 -11.87 -10.65
N TRP A 323 12.87 -11.54 -10.69
CA TRP A 323 13.31 -10.16 -10.49
C TRP A 323 13.25 -9.31 -11.75
N ASP A 324 13.28 -9.91 -12.92
CA ASP A 324 13.25 -9.22 -14.21
C ASP A 324 12.30 -9.89 -15.20
N GLY A 325 11.87 -9.16 -16.21
CA GLY A 325 11.00 -9.67 -17.24
C GLY A 325 10.87 -8.73 -18.43
N LYS A 326 10.18 -9.21 -19.45
CA LYS A 326 9.75 -8.36 -20.56
C LYS A 326 8.48 -7.67 -20.19
N ILE A 327 8.33 -6.38 -20.56
CA ILE A 327 7.07 -5.66 -20.42
C ILE A 327 6.01 -6.43 -21.20
N PRO A 328 4.89 -6.82 -20.57
CA PRO A 328 3.90 -7.69 -21.19
C PRO A 328 3.30 -7.14 -22.49
N PHE A 329 3.09 -5.82 -22.51
CA PHE A 329 2.41 -5.16 -23.62
C PHE A 329 3.16 -3.90 -24.04
N LYS A 330 3.39 -3.76 -25.34
CA LYS A 330 3.93 -2.49 -25.88
C LYS A 330 2.85 -1.42 -25.82
N HIS A 331 3.21 -0.28 -25.29
CA HIS A 331 2.36 0.89 -25.19
C HIS A 331 3.11 2.15 -25.60
N THR A 332 2.43 3.10 -26.26
CA THR A 332 3.04 4.37 -26.68
C THR A 332 3.03 5.43 -25.59
N GLU A 333 2.05 5.34 -24.69
CA GLU A 333 1.90 6.27 -23.57
C GLU A 333 2.68 5.75 -22.35
N LYS A 334 3.63 6.51 -21.87
CA LYS A 334 4.36 6.17 -20.62
C LYS A 334 3.62 6.76 -19.43
N LEU A 335 2.82 5.93 -18.78
CA LEU A 335 2.23 6.27 -17.49
C LEU A 335 3.32 6.30 -16.41
N SER A 336 3.19 7.20 -15.45
CA SER A 336 4.11 7.27 -14.31
C SER A 336 3.44 7.91 -13.09
N ILE A 337 3.87 7.47 -11.92
CA ILE A 337 3.44 8.08 -10.67
C ILE A 337 4.11 9.45 -10.55
N LYS A 338 3.30 10.52 -10.56
CA LYS A 338 3.77 11.89 -10.30
C LYS A 338 4.31 11.98 -8.87
N ARG A 339 5.38 12.77 -8.70
CA ARG A 339 6.07 12.95 -7.42
C ARG A 339 6.26 14.42 -7.03
N SER A 340 6.33 15.29 -8.02
CA SER A 340 6.45 16.74 -7.83
C SER A 340 5.13 17.41 -8.12
N ASP A 341 4.91 18.57 -7.49
CA ASP A 341 3.70 19.36 -7.68
C ASP A 341 4.07 20.84 -7.54
N ASP A 342 3.68 21.63 -8.52
CA ASP A 342 3.83 23.10 -8.52
C ASP A 342 2.61 23.79 -7.95
N PHE A 343 1.55 23.01 -7.58
CA PHE A 343 0.27 23.52 -7.04
C PHE A 343 -0.42 24.55 -7.94
N ASP A 344 -0.36 24.30 -9.24
CA ASP A 344 -0.94 25.19 -10.26
C ASP A 344 -2.44 24.93 -10.51
N GLU A 345 -2.95 23.79 -10.05
CA GLU A 345 -4.34 23.37 -10.18
C GLU A 345 -5.17 23.78 -8.94
N ASP A 346 -6.49 23.86 -9.10
CA ASP A 346 -7.42 24.24 -7.99
C ASP A 346 -7.67 23.08 -7.01
N CYS A 347 -7.24 21.86 -7.32
CA CYS A 347 -7.34 20.69 -6.47
C CYS A 347 -5.98 20.01 -6.31
N LEU A 348 -5.82 19.29 -5.20
CA LEU A 348 -4.62 18.49 -4.96
C LEU A 348 -4.51 17.36 -5.99
N ALA A 349 -3.32 17.18 -6.55
CA ALA A 349 -3.03 16.05 -7.39
C ALA A 349 -3.13 14.73 -6.60
N PRO A 350 -3.49 13.60 -7.25
CA PRO A 350 -3.92 12.38 -6.57
C PRO A 350 -2.84 11.67 -5.75
N GLN A 351 -1.56 12.05 -5.88
CA GLN A 351 -0.49 11.54 -5.03
C GLN A 351 -0.54 12.07 -3.58
N TRP A 352 -1.27 13.14 -3.33
CA TRP A 352 -1.35 13.77 -2.03
C TRP A 352 -2.45 13.16 -1.16
N GLN A 353 -2.11 12.87 0.07
CA GLN A 353 -3.02 12.35 1.08
C GLN A 353 -2.79 13.05 2.42
N TRP A 354 -3.86 13.42 3.09
CA TRP A 354 -3.84 13.99 4.42
C TRP A 354 -3.72 12.88 5.47
N ASN A 355 -2.99 13.14 6.53
CA ASN A 355 -3.07 12.32 7.72
C ASN A 355 -4.44 12.56 8.39
N TYR A 356 -5.33 11.57 8.23
CA TYR A 356 -6.77 11.62 8.56
C TYR A 356 -7.60 12.54 7.63
N GLN A 357 -8.92 12.53 7.80
CA GLN A 357 -9.81 13.44 7.10
C GLN A 357 -9.48 14.88 7.43
N PRO A 358 -9.18 15.73 6.45
CA PRO A 358 -8.69 17.08 6.70
C PRO A 358 -9.82 18.03 7.12
N ARG A 359 -9.45 19.13 7.73
CA ARG A 359 -10.29 20.30 7.91
C ARG A 359 -10.29 21.12 6.62
N LYS A 360 -11.35 20.98 5.80
CA LYS A 360 -11.42 21.49 4.42
C LYS A 360 -11.21 22.99 4.26
N ASP A 361 -11.62 23.80 5.24
CA ASP A 361 -11.46 25.27 5.27
C ASP A 361 -10.08 25.75 5.74
N TYR A 362 -9.16 24.82 6.06
CA TYR A 362 -7.82 25.13 6.59
C TYR A 362 -6.68 24.87 5.59
N PHE A 363 -7.02 24.68 4.33
CA PHE A 363 -6.05 24.73 3.23
C PHE A 363 -6.68 25.36 1.99
N SER A 364 -5.87 25.87 1.07
CA SER A 364 -6.33 26.44 -0.19
C SER A 364 -5.25 26.34 -1.26
N LEU A 365 -5.67 26.07 -2.50
CA LEU A 365 -4.86 26.15 -3.71
C LEU A 365 -5.18 27.37 -4.54
N THR A 366 -6.31 28.04 -4.25
CA THR A 366 -6.82 29.18 -5.03
C THR A 366 -6.54 30.53 -4.42
N GLU A 367 -6.29 30.63 -3.09
CA GLU A 367 -5.95 31.90 -2.43
C GLU A 367 -4.63 32.50 -2.95
N ARG A 368 -3.71 31.65 -3.43
CA ARG A 368 -2.45 32.06 -4.05
C ARG A 368 -2.07 31.00 -5.10
N PRO A 369 -2.34 31.22 -6.38
CA PRO A 369 -2.00 30.27 -7.45
C PRO A 369 -0.51 29.88 -7.43
N GLY A 370 -0.21 28.59 -7.69
CA GLY A 370 1.14 28.06 -7.61
C GLY A 370 1.64 27.80 -6.18
N TRP A 371 0.76 27.83 -5.18
CA TRP A 371 1.09 27.59 -3.78
C TRP A 371 -0.02 26.84 -3.06
N LEU A 372 0.37 25.86 -2.27
CA LEU A 372 -0.51 25.30 -1.27
C LEU A 372 -0.46 26.16 -0.01
N ARG A 373 -1.56 26.81 0.33
CA ARG A 373 -1.72 27.53 1.61
C ARG A 373 -2.22 26.56 2.67
N LEU A 374 -1.50 26.48 3.78
CA LEU A 374 -1.92 25.77 4.98
C LEU A 374 -2.26 26.79 6.08
N LYS A 375 -3.47 26.69 6.64
CA LYS A 375 -3.90 27.51 7.79
C LYS A 375 -3.66 26.70 9.07
N ALA A 376 -2.79 27.21 9.93
CA ALA A 376 -2.46 26.50 11.16
C ALA A 376 -3.64 26.51 12.15
N TYR A 377 -3.78 25.42 12.89
CA TYR A 377 -4.69 25.33 14.03
C TYR A 377 -4.08 24.44 15.12
N ARG A 378 -4.66 24.53 16.31
CA ARG A 378 -4.11 23.83 17.47
C ARG A 378 -4.15 22.32 17.26
N PRO A 379 -3.04 21.60 17.42
CA PRO A 379 -3.03 20.13 17.37
C PRO A 379 -3.84 19.54 18.53
N LEU A 380 -4.38 18.35 18.36
CA LEU A 380 -5.12 17.66 19.42
C LEU A 380 -4.22 17.33 20.62
N GLU A 381 -2.94 17.06 20.36
CA GLU A 381 -1.92 16.84 21.37
C GLU A 381 -0.69 17.67 21.07
N THR A 382 -0.24 18.42 22.08
CA THR A 382 0.96 19.27 21.95
C THR A 382 2.20 18.42 21.65
N ASN A 383 2.98 18.85 20.66
CA ASN A 383 4.21 18.20 20.20
C ASN A 383 4.05 16.76 19.64
N ASN A 384 2.84 16.27 19.43
CA ASN A 384 2.58 15.02 18.76
C ASN A 384 2.21 15.26 17.29
N LEU A 385 3.15 14.97 16.36
CA LEU A 385 2.92 15.16 14.93
C LEU A 385 1.83 14.25 14.37
N LEU A 386 1.60 13.06 14.96
CA LEU A 386 0.53 12.15 14.57
C LEU A 386 -0.86 12.72 14.83
N LYS A 387 -0.95 13.69 15.73
CA LYS A 387 -2.18 14.40 16.12
C LYS A 387 -2.23 15.84 15.61
N ALA A 388 -1.33 16.21 14.69
CA ALA A 388 -1.31 17.51 14.03
C ALA A 388 -2.12 17.46 12.75
N GLY A 389 -3.11 18.32 12.62
CA GLY A 389 -3.83 18.52 11.38
C GLY A 389 -2.97 19.21 10.32
N ASN A 390 -3.47 19.27 9.08
CA ASN A 390 -2.73 19.79 7.92
C ASN A 390 -1.38 19.09 7.67
N THR A 391 -1.24 17.84 8.06
CA THR A 391 -0.12 17.00 7.67
C THR A 391 -0.45 16.37 6.33
N LEU A 392 0.05 16.99 5.26
CA LEU A 392 -0.10 16.50 3.89
C LEU A 392 1.08 15.61 3.54
N THR A 393 0.81 14.44 2.99
CA THR A 393 1.80 13.40 2.74
C THR A 393 1.75 12.86 1.32
N GLN A 394 2.84 12.31 0.87
CA GLN A 394 2.89 11.38 -0.26
C GLN A 394 3.81 10.22 0.06
N ARG A 395 3.67 9.13 -0.67
CA ARG A 395 4.43 7.90 -0.44
C ARG A 395 5.89 8.09 -0.80
N THR A 396 6.78 7.58 0.05
CA THR A 396 8.23 7.58 -0.20
C THR A 396 8.60 6.50 -1.20
N PHE A 397 9.70 6.72 -1.93
CA PHE A 397 10.24 5.75 -2.88
C PHE A 397 11.55 5.16 -2.37
N ARG A 398 11.73 3.86 -2.57
CA ARG A 398 12.98 3.17 -2.30
C ARG A 398 13.84 3.15 -3.56
N LYS A 399 14.74 4.11 -3.67
CA LYS A 399 15.71 4.24 -4.77
C LYS A 399 17.09 4.53 -4.21
N GLN A 400 18.13 4.44 -5.06
CA GLN A 400 19.50 4.72 -4.65
C GLN A 400 19.68 6.18 -4.19
N ASN A 401 19.04 7.11 -4.90
CA ASN A 401 19.09 8.53 -4.58
C ASN A 401 17.66 9.08 -4.64
N ASN A 402 17.18 9.55 -3.52
CA ASN A 402 15.90 10.24 -3.43
C ASN A 402 16.15 11.60 -2.78
N ASP A 403 15.43 12.58 -3.25
CA ASP A 403 15.38 13.89 -2.62
C ASP A 403 13.99 14.52 -2.74
N VAL A 404 13.66 15.31 -1.75
CA VAL A 404 12.49 16.18 -1.73
C VAL A 404 12.94 17.55 -1.31
N THR A 405 12.56 18.57 -2.09
CA THR A 405 12.77 19.97 -1.74
C THR A 405 11.44 20.68 -1.73
N ILE A 406 11.17 21.43 -0.67
CA ILE A 406 10.01 22.30 -0.55
C ILE A 406 10.46 23.74 -0.37
N LYS A 407 9.73 24.66 -0.99
CA LYS A 407 9.83 26.11 -0.76
C LYS A 407 8.67 26.52 0.14
N MET A 408 8.97 27.21 1.22
CA MET A 408 7.97 27.68 2.18
C MET A 408 8.04 29.21 2.32
N ASP A 409 6.88 29.84 2.29
CA ASP A 409 6.67 31.23 2.67
C ASP A 409 6.25 31.24 4.15
N ILE A 410 7.09 31.84 4.99
CA ILE A 410 6.88 31.92 6.45
C ILE A 410 6.53 33.35 6.92
N SER A 411 6.35 34.28 5.99
CA SER A 411 6.11 35.70 6.29
C SER A 411 4.87 35.95 7.15
N ASN A 412 3.84 35.09 6.98
CA ASN A 412 2.56 35.22 7.69
C ASN A 412 2.41 34.31 8.91
N MET A 413 3.47 33.64 9.34
CA MET A 413 3.42 32.80 10.53
C MET A 413 3.16 33.65 11.79
N GLN A 414 2.27 33.19 12.65
CA GLN A 414 1.92 33.77 13.92
C GLN A 414 2.67 33.11 15.07
N ASP A 415 2.75 33.75 16.21
CA ASP A 415 3.39 33.26 17.42
C ASP A 415 2.88 31.87 17.79
N GLY A 416 3.81 30.95 18.11
CA GLY A 416 3.56 29.55 18.44
C GLY A 416 3.31 28.64 17.26
N GLN A 417 3.16 29.14 16.02
CA GLN A 417 2.96 28.30 14.85
C GLN A 417 4.24 27.58 14.44
N LYS A 418 4.06 26.38 13.90
CA LYS A 418 5.13 25.51 13.40
C LYS A 418 4.77 24.97 12.01
N ASN A 419 5.76 24.91 11.13
CA ASN A 419 5.61 24.34 9.80
C ASN A 419 6.94 23.73 9.35
N GLY A 420 6.93 22.73 8.43
CA GLY A 420 8.16 22.09 7.98
C GLY A 420 7.97 20.92 7.07
N LEU A 421 9.07 20.21 6.85
CA LEU A 421 9.18 18.95 6.08
C LEU A 421 9.47 17.81 7.03
N CYS A 422 8.76 16.67 6.88
CA CYS A 422 8.95 15.51 7.73
C CYS A 422 9.02 14.18 6.95
N HIS A 423 9.77 13.24 7.49
CA HIS A 423 9.56 11.83 7.26
C HIS A 423 8.52 11.33 8.26
N PHE A 424 7.34 10.98 7.76
CA PHE A 424 6.16 10.74 8.57
C PHE A 424 5.86 9.25 8.74
N SER A 425 5.91 8.78 9.96
CA SER A 425 5.45 7.46 10.40
C SER A 425 5.18 7.50 11.91
N SER A 426 4.92 6.35 12.53
CA SER A 426 4.81 6.24 14.00
C SER A 426 6.08 6.73 14.70
N GLN A 427 7.25 6.51 14.10
CA GLN A 427 8.50 7.17 14.45
C GLN A 427 8.82 8.18 13.34
N HIS A 428 8.93 9.43 13.67
CA HIS A 428 9.08 10.52 12.70
C HIS A 428 10.21 11.45 13.03
N SER A 429 10.69 12.12 11.99
CA SER A 429 11.62 13.23 12.12
C SER A 429 11.18 14.38 11.22
N ALA A 430 11.49 15.61 11.61
CA ALA A 430 11.11 16.79 10.87
C ALA A 430 12.16 17.90 11.00
N ILE A 431 12.30 18.69 9.95
CA ILE A 431 12.96 19.99 9.96
C ILE A 431 11.91 21.06 9.67
N GLY A 432 11.92 22.15 10.40
CA GLY A 432 10.91 23.17 10.22
C GLY A 432 11.25 24.50 10.87
N ILE A 433 10.25 25.36 10.91
CA ILE A 433 10.28 26.67 11.54
C ILE A 433 9.30 26.69 12.71
N VAL A 434 9.70 27.28 13.80
CA VAL A 434 8.84 27.74 14.88
C VAL A 434 8.85 29.27 14.95
N LYS A 435 7.69 29.88 15.01
CA LYS A 435 7.53 31.29 15.27
C LYS A 435 7.41 31.46 16.79
N GLU A 436 8.29 32.28 17.38
CA GLU A 436 8.26 32.64 18.80
C GLU A 436 8.34 34.17 18.90
N GLU A 437 7.30 34.77 19.43
CA GLU A 437 7.13 36.21 19.46
C GLU A 437 7.29 36.83 18.05
N ASP A 438 8.28 37.70 17.85
CA ASP A 438 8.56 38.34 16.57
C ASP A 438 9.60 37.63 15.70
N ALA A 439 10.15 36.51 16.15
CA ALA A 439 11.23 35.82 15.47
C ALA A 439 10.86 34.39 15.03
N CYS A 440 11.40 33.99 13.87
CA CYS A 440 11.33 32.64 13.40
C CYS A 440 12.65 31.89 13.69
N TYR A 441 12.55 30.67 14.15
CA TYR A 441 13.72 29.83 14.44
C TYR A 441 13.63 28.51 13.71
N LEU A 442 14.78 28.01 13.26
CA LEU A 442 14.91 26.65 12.77
C LEU A 442 14.63 25.67 13.92
N GLU A 443 13.87 24.62 13.66
CA GLU A 443 13.60 23.55 14.62
C GLU A 443 13.83 22.20 13.96
N TYR A 444 14.58 21.33 14.61
CA TYR A 444 14.71 19.92 14.23
C TYR A 444 14.07 19.04 15.28
N ARG A 445 13.32 18.04 14.83
CA ARG A 445 12.63 17.06 15.68
C ARG A 445 13.00 15.65 15.27
N LYS A 446 13.24 14.79 16.26
CA LYS A 446 13.42 13.36 16.06
C LYS A 446 12.93 12.59 17.27
N ASN A 447 11.90 11.73 17.08
CA ASN A 447 11.36 10.85 18.12
C ASN A 447 11.06 11.60 19.44
N GLY A 448 10.36 12.71 19.34
CA GLY A 448 9.99 13.55 20.50
C GLY A 448 11.06 14.52 21.00
N ASN A 449 12.33 14.36 20.62
CA ASN A 449 13.39 15.31 20.96
C ASN A 449 13.33 16.52 20.01
N ILE A 450 13.42 17.72 20.58
CA ILE A 450 13.38 18.98 19.85
C ILE A 450 14.71 19.68 20.04
N THR A 451 15.30 20.11 18.94
CA THR A 451 16.52 20.94 18.93
C THR A 451 16.20 22.26 18.22
N LYS A 452 16.32 23.35 18.94
CA LYS A 452 16.18 24.70 18.40
C LYS A 452 17.49 25.11 17.75
N GLY A 453 17.41 25.62 16.51
CA GLY A 453 18.52 26.11 15.73
C GLY A 453 18.62 27.63 15.68
N ILE A 454 19.18 28.14 14.59
CA ILE A 454 19.42 29.56 14.38
C ILE A 454 18.13 30.33 14.12
N GLN A 455 18.16 31.63 14.36
CA GLN A 455 17.11 32.57 13.95
C GLN A 455 17.13 32.73 12.42
N ILE A 456 15.95 32.80 11.83
CA ILE A 456 15.71 32.99 10.40
C ILE A 456 15.20 34.40 10.16
N HIS A 457 15.86 35.08 9.23
CA HIS A 457 15.51 36.47 8.86
C HIS A 457 14.87 36.60 7.48
N SER A 458 14.78 35.49 6.75
CA SER A 458 14.17 35.42 5.42
C SER A 458 12.68 35.14 5.52
N GLU A 459 11.88 35.72 4.62
CA GLU A 459 10.47 35.37 4.43
C GLU A 459 10.26 34.02 3.77
N PHE A 460 11.27 33.53 3.05
CA PHE A 460 11.25 32.25 2.36
C PHE A 460 12.35 31.33 2.88
N VAL A 461 12.01 30.06 3.04
CA VAL A 461 12.96 29.01 3.40
C VAL A 461 12.79 27.80 2.46
N TRP A 462 13.88 27.10 2.19
CA TRP A 462 13.85 25.84 1.48
C TRP A 462 14.31 24.74 2.41
N PHE A 463 13.50 23.68 2.51
CA PHE A 463 13.92 22.47 3.18
C PHE A 463 14.11 21.36 2.16
N ARG A 464 15.20 20.65 2.30
CA ARG A 464 15.50 19.46 1.49
C ARG A 464 15.77 18.28 2.41
N THR A 465 15.28 17.13 2.03
CA THR A 465 15.67 15.85 2.61
C THR A 465 16.17 14.94 1.50
N GLU A 466 17.18 14.16 1.83
CA GLU A 466 17.77 13.17 0.94
C GLU A 466 17.84 11.83 1.65
N TRP A 467 17.58 10.73 0.94
CA TRP A 467 17.72 9.38 1.50
C TRP A 467 18.10 8.37 0.42
N GLY A 468 18.77 7.29 0.83
CA GLY A 468 19.19 6.19 -0.02
C GLY A 468 18.37 4.93 0.19
N MET A 469 18.86 3.83 -0.38
CA MET A 469 18.25 2.49 -0.30
C MET A 469 18.15 1.96 1.13
N ASP A 470 19.07 2.38 2.01
CA ASP A 470 19.11 1.96 3.42
C ASP A 470 18.15 2.76 4.32
N GLY A 471 17.39 3.71 3.75
CA GLY A 471 16.46 4.56 4.48
C GLY A 471 17.12 5.61 5.38
N LYS A 472 18.45 5.69 5.42
CA LYS A 472 19.11 6.75 6.15
C LYS A 472 18.86 8.07 5.45
N SER A 473 18.31 9.01 6.18
CA SER A 473 17.97 10.34 5.67
C SER A 473 18.81 11.42 6.31
N GLN A 474 18.99 12.49 5.57
CA GLN A 474 19.54 13.74 6.05
C GLN A 474 18.62 14.90 5.68
N TYR A 475 18.60 15.93 6.52
CA TYR A 475 17.88 17.17 6.25
C TYR A 475 18.87 18.31 6.01
N LEU A 476 18.52 19.15 5.06
CA LEU A 476 19.26 20.36 4.71
C LEU A 476 18.31 21.55 4.79
N SER A 477 18.75 22.62 5.40
CA SER A 477 18.10 23.92 5.35
C SER A 477 18.89 24.83 4.44
N LEU A 478 18.25 25.30 3.38
CA LEU A 478 18.89 26.12 2.35
C LEU A 478 18.35 27.55 2.51
N ILE A 479 18.95 28.33 3.39
CA ILE A 479 18.47 29.67 3.77
C ILE A 479 18.96 30.75 2.81
N HIS A 480 19.99 30.47 1.99
CA HIS A 480 20.70 31.45 1.16
C HIS A 480 21.03 30.97 -0.27
N ILE A 481 20.21 30.11 -0.85
CA ILE A 481 20.40 29.78 -2.27
C ILE A 481 19.52 30.72 -3.11
N SER A 482 20.19 31.55 -3.94
CA SER A 482 19.55 32.12 -5.14
C SER A 482 18.84 31.01 -5.89
N GLU A 483 17.64 31.22 -6.36
CA GLU A 483 16.78 30.24 -7.03
C GLU A 483 17.59 29.30 -7.92
N PRO A 484 17.43 27.97 -7.82
CA PRO A 484 18.06 27.08 -8.77
C PRO A 484 17.56 27.48 -10.14
N THR A 485 18.46 27.96 -10.97
CA THR A 485 18.19 28.23 -12.40
C THR A 485 17.54 26.96 -12.95
N ARG A 486 16.29 27.05 -13.41
CA ARG A 486 15.65 26.02 -14.22
C ARG A 486 16.57 25.76 -15.41
N LEU A 487 17.42 24.76 -15.32
CA LEU A 487 18.06 24.17 -16.49
C LEU A 487 16.96 23.47 -17.24
N GLY A 488 16.45 24.15 -18.27
CA GLY A 488 15.52 23.59 -19.21
C GLY A 488 16.11 22.34 -19.83
N MET A 489 15.40 21.26 -19.69
CA MET A 489 15.50 20.12 -20.58
C MET A 489 14.16 19.92 -21.24
#